data_e4f57884729b479d5c338523bd5d1627
#
_entry.id   e4f57884729b479d5c338523bd5d1627
#
_cell.length_a   1.000
_cell.length_b   1.000
_cell.length_c   1.000
_cell.angle_alpha   90.00
_cell.angle_beta   90.00
_cell.angle_gamma   90.00
#
_symmetry.space_group_name_H-M   'P 1'
#
loop_
_entity.id
_entity.type
_entity.pdbx_description
1 polymer ?
#
loop_
_entity_poly.entity_id
_entity_poly.type
_entity_poly.pdbx_seq_one_letter_code
_entity_poly.pdbx_strand_id
1 'polypeptide(L)'
;FIIENVWEDYNPILSDPVKFNFNNEYFSENKSEFISIWLKLFVKYPKDYIEAFISNSYGYYYPEVRNSVVSRVTMDHNMGIKQTPLIDGKWVEQIDGLIDARGIPVFGFVFSIGAGVLLTVIALSYTIYKKKYKYLLVYLPTFILWLTLIASPAYCEYRYAYPIFLALPVYLGMNFIKEGNNEDGKNSSTNTLL
;
A
#
# COMPACT_ATOMS: atom_id res chain seq x y z
N PHE A 1 -21.00 21.40 7.49
CA PHE A 1 -19.96 20.79 6.66
C PHE A 1 -20.50 19.68 5.74
N ILE A 2 -21.54 18.98 6.11
CA ILE A 2 -22.19 17.94 5.33
C ILE A 2 -23.56 18.48 4.90
N ILE A 3 -23.88 18.35 3.62
CA ILE A 3 -25.18 18.74 3.07
C ILE A 3 -26.26 17.80 3.62
N GLU A 4 -27.47 18.30 3.84
CA GLU A 4 -28.60 17.49 4.33
C GLU A 4 -28.85 16.26 3.45
N ASN A 5 -29.30 15.15 4.03
CA ASN A 5 -29.65 13.87 3.41
C ASN A 5 -28.50 12.86 3.16
N VAL A 6 -27.26 13.12 3.61
CA VAL A 6 -26.16 12.13 3.50
C VAL A 6 -26.41 10.87 4.36
N TRP A 7 -27.27 10.98 5.38
CA TRP A 7 -27.54 9.89 6.30
C TRP A 7 -28.28 8.71 5.68
N GLU A 8 -29.09 8.96 4.65
CA GLU A 8 -29.79 7.89 3.91
C GLU A 8 -28.84 7.07 3.06
N ASP A 9 -27.76 7.71 2.55
CA ASP A 9 -26.74 7.08 1.69
C ASP A 9 -25.46 6.74 2.48
N TYR A 10 -25.44 6.92 3.81
CA TYR A 10 -24.25 6.68 4.62
C TYR A 10 -23.87 5.20 4.61
N ASN A 11 -22.68 4.93 4.09
CA ASN A 11 -22.07 3.61 4.13
C ASN A 11 -20.74 3.66 4.92
N PRO A 12 -20.61 2.97 6.05
CA PRO A 12 -19.39 3.00 6.86
C PRO A 12 -18.16 2.41 6.14
N ILE A 13 -18.39 1.63 5.07
CA ILE A 13 -17.32 1.00 4.29
C ILE A 13 -16.90 1.89 3.10
N LEU A 14 -17.80 2.76 2.62
CA LEU A 14 -17.57 3.59 1.44
C LEU A 14 -17.64 5.07 1.80
N SER A 15 -16.53 5.78 1.66
CA SER A 15 -16.44 7.21 1.98
C SER A 15 -16.98 8.14 0.87
N ASP A 16 -17.19 7.62 -0.34
CA ASP A 16 -17.53 8.42 -1.51
C ASP A 16 -18.85 9.19 -1.39
N PRO A 17 -19.95 8.61 -0.86
CA PRO A 17 -21.18 9.38 -0.66
C PRO A 17 -20.98 10.61 0.23
N VAL A 18 -20.16 10.47 1.29
CA VAL A 18 -19.84 11.59 2.19
C VAL A 18 -18.96 12.62 1.50
N LYS A 19 -17.97 12.20 0.70
CA LYS A 19 -17.08 13.11 -0.05
C LYS A 19 -17.84 13.94 -1.09
N PHE A 20 -18.77 13.33 -1.82
CA PHE A 20 -19.57 14.03 -2.84
C PHE A 20 -20.49 15.09 -2.23
N ASN A 21 -20.95 14.86 -1.00
CA ASN A 21 -21.86 15.77 -0.28
C ASN A 21 -21.13 16.68 0.71
N PHE A 22 -19.78 16.69 0.69
CA PHE A 22 -18.99 17.55 1.53
C PHE A 22 -18.87 18.96 0.94
N ASN A 23 -19.22 19.98 1.74
CA ASN A 23 -19.13 21.37 1.32
C ASN A 23 -17.69 21.90 1.47
N ASN A 24 -16.92 21.80 0.39
CA ASN A 24 -15.53 22.22 0.35
C ASN A 24 -15.33 23.74 0.51
N GLU A 25 -16.26 24.57 0.03
CA GLU A 25 -16.18 26.02 0.16
C GLU A 25 -16.37 26.43 1.63
N TYR A 26 -17.44 25.95 2.25
CA TYR A 26 -17.68 26.19 3.67
C TYR A 26 -16.54 25.65 4.55
N PHE A 27 -16.00 24.50 4.23
CA PHE A 27 -14.83 23.95 4.93
C PHE A 27 -13.62 24.87 4.82
N SER A 28 -13.35 25.41 3.62
CA SER A 28 -12.18 26.28 3.38
C SER A 28 -12.23 27.56 4.22
N GLU A 29 -13.41 28.09 4.42
CA GLU A 29 -13.64 29.30 5.22
C GLU A 29 -13.64 29.03 6.73
N ASN A 30 -14.08 27.82 7.13
CA ASN A 30 -14.33 27.48 8.54
C ASN A 30 -13.45 26.32 9.07
N LYS A 31 -12.20 26.22 8.59
CA LYS A 31 -11.25 25.14 8.97
C LYS A 31 -11.04 25.03 10.48
N SER A 32 -10.92 26.15 11.17
CA SER A 32 -10.68 26.17 12.61
C SER A 32 -11.88 25.63 13.40
N GLU A 33 -13.10 25.93 12.94
CA GLU A 33 -14.32 25.41 13.51
C GLU A 33 -14.41 23.88 13.31
N PHE A 34 -14.15 23.42 12.10
CA PHE A 34 -14.12 21.99 11.80
C PHE A 34 -13.14 21.23 12.71
N ILE A 35 -11.90 21.72 12.83
CA ILE A 35 -10.87 21.10 13.68
C ILE A 35 -11.33 21.12 15.15
N SER A 36 -11.94 22.22 15.62
CA SER A 36 -12.46 22.34 16.99
C SER A 36 -13.53 21.30 17.25
N ILE A 37 -14.49 21.14 16.34
CA ILE A 37 -15.56 20.12 16.45
C ILE A 37 -14.96 18.73 16.44
N TRP A 38 -14.04 18.45 15.49
CA TRP A 38 -13.38 17.16 15.38
C TRP A 38 -12.64 16.78 16.67
N LEU A 39 -11.87 17.71 17.26
CA LEU A 39 -11.16 17.49 18.52
C LEU A 39 -12.11 17.27 19.71
N LYS A 40 -13.19 18.04 19.78
CA LYS A 40 -14.21 17.84 20.84
C LYS A 40 -14.86 16.47 20.75
N LEU A 41 -15.16 16.00 19.53
CA LEU A 41 -15.72 14.67 19.30
C LEU A 41 -14.69 13.59 19.62
N PHE A 42 -13.43 13.76 19.24
CA PHE A 42 -12.35 12.84 19.56
C PHE A 42 -12.19 12.66 21.09
N VAL A 43 -12.19 13.76 21.85
CA VAL A 43 -12.09 13.70 23.32
C VAL A 43 -13.33 13.04 23.94
N LYS A 44 -14.52 13.26 23.36
CA LYS A 44 -15.78 12.69 23.87
C LYS A 44 -15.94 11.21 23.52
N TYR A 45 -15.46 10.79 22.33
CA TYR A 45 -15.65 9.44 21.78
C TYR A 45 -14.32 8.84 21.28
N PRO A 46 -13.26 8.74 22.11
CA PRO A 46 -11.95 8.32 21.66
C PRO A 46 -11.92 6.88 21.14
N LYS A 47 -12.75 6.01 21.72
CA LYS A 47 -12.87 4.61 21.30
C LYS A 47 -13.35 4.50 19.86
N ASP A 48 -14.37 5.24 19.47
CA ASP A 48 -14.97 5.17 18.14
C ASP A 48 -13.95 5.66 17.07
N TYR A 49 -13.17 6.70 17.39
CA TYR A 49 -12.11 7.19 16.51
C TYR A 49 -10.99 6.18 16.33
N ILE A 50 -10.56 5.51 17.40
CA ILE A 50 -9.53 4.48 17.35
C ILE A 50 -10.04 3.27 16.56
N GLU A 51 -11.26 2.81 16.80
CA GLU A 51 -11.87 1.71 16.08
C GLU A 51 -12.02 2.02 14.59
N ALA A 52 -12.47 3.23 14.25
CA ALA A 52 -12.55 3.68 12.86
C ALA A 52 -11.16 3.72 12.17
N PHE A 53 -10.15 4.24 12.87
CA PHE A 53 -8.78 4.25 12.36
C PHE A 53 -8.23 2.83 12.13
N ILE A 54 -8.38 1.95 13.09
CA ILE A 54 -7.96 0.55 12.99
C ILE A 54 -8.71 -0.14 11.85
N SER A 55 -10.03 0.03 11.77
CA SER A 55 -10.87 -0.56 10.73
C SER A 55 -10.45 -0.11 9.32
N ASN A 56 -10.09 1.16 9.15
CA ASN A 56 -9.64 1.68 7.87
C ASN A 56 -8.20 1.29 7.51
N SER A 57 -7.34 1.07 8.49
CA SER A 57 -5.91 0.82 8.28
C SER A 57 -5.52 -0.66 8.34
N TYR A 58 -6.35 -1.52 8.93
CA TYR A 58 -5.92 -2.90 9.22
C TYR A 58 -5.53 -3.74 7.99
N GLY A 59 -6.09 -3.47 6.84
CA GLY A 59 -5.73 -4.12 5.59
C GLY A 59 -4.30 -3.85 5.11
N TYR A 60 -3.63 -2.81 5.66
CA TYR A 60 -2.24 -2.50 5.34
C TYR A 60 -1.23 -3.33 6.15
N TYR A 61 -1.66 -4.02 7.20
CA TYR A 61 -0.76 -4.83 8.04
C TYR A 61 -1.30 -6.24 8.37
N TYR A 62 -2.58 -6.52 8.13
CA TYR A 62 -3.15 -7.82 8.39
C TYR A 62 -3.13 -8.71 7.13
N PRO A 63 -2.38 -9.83 7.13
CA PRO A 63 -2.09 -10.58 5.90
C PRO A 63 -3.26 -11.39 5.34
N GLU A 64 -4.34 -11.59 6.10
CA GLU A 64 -5.51 -12.33 5.62
C GLU A 64 -6.48 -11.46 4.81
N VAL A 65 -6.33 -10.13 4.87
CA VAL A 65 -7.18 -9.23 4.08
C VAL A 65 -6.86 -9.36 2.60
N ARG A 66 -7.89 -9.55 1.81
CA ARG A 66 -7.80 -9.56 0.34
C ARG A 66 -8.24 -8.19 -0.17
N ASN A 67 -7.26 -7.44 -0.60
CA ASN A 67 -7.51 -6.07 -1.05
C ASN A 67 -8.15 -6.07 -2.44
N SER A 68 -8.98 -5.06 -2.68
CA SER A 68 -9.60 -4.85 -3.97
C SER A 68 -8.55 -4.53 -5.04
N VAL A 69 -8.64 -5.19 -6.18
CA VAL A 69 -7.80 -4.94 -7.36
C VAL A 69 -8.70 -4.52 -8.50
N VAL A 70 -8.41 -3.37 -9.10
CA VAL A 70 -9.11 -2.91 -10.29
C VAL A 70 -8.47 -3.59 -11.49
N SER A 71 -9.15 -4.57 -12.07
CA SER A 71 -8.69 -5.31 -13.25
C SER A 71 -9.03 -4.58 -14.55
N ARG A 72 -10.10 -3.82 -14.55
CA ARG A 72 -10.62 -3.14 -15.73
C ARG A 72 -11.04 -1.72 -15.38
N VAL A 73 -10.59 -0.76 -16.19
CA VAL A 73 -11.14 0.60 -16.18
C VAL A 73 -11.86 0.80 -17.51
N THR A 74 -13.18 0.81 -17.48
CA THR A 74 -13.99 1.29 -18.62
C THR A 74 -14.00 2.81 -18.56
N MET A 75 -13.27 3.44 -19.47
CA MET A 75 -13.38 4.89 -19.66
C MET A 75 -14.44 5.15 -20.71
N ASP A 76 -15.64 5.49 -20.26
CA ASP A 76 -16.64 6.13 -21.09
C ASP A 76 -16.57 7.63 -20.81
N HIS A 77 -16.00 8.41 -21.72
CA HIS A 77 -15.94 9.85 -21.56
C HIS A 77 -16.14 10.56 -22.90
N ASN A 78 -16.73 11.76 -22.81
CA ASN A 78 -17.11 12.59 -23.93
C ASN A 78 -15.94 13.16 -24.77
N MET A 79 -14.68 12.80 -24.47
CA MET A 79 -13.50 13.32 -25.18
C MET A 79 -13.09 12.45 -26.38
N GLY A 80 -13.88 11.47 -26.77
CA GLY A 80 -13.63 10.64 -27.96
C GLY A 80 -12.46 9.65 -27.83
N ILE A 81 -11.93 9.44 -26.63
CA ILE A 81 -10.92 8.39 -26.40
C ILE A 81 -11.63 7.04 -26.43
N LYS A 82 -11.27 6.22 -27.41
CA LYS A 82 -11.78 4.85 -27.52
C LYS A 82 -10.80 3.90 -26.86
N GLN A 83 -11.32 3.03 -26.01
CA GLN A 83 -10.52 1.95 -25.45
C GLN A 83 -10.29 0.90 -26.53
N THR A 84 -9.04 0.77 -26.98
CA THR A 84 -8.61 -0.34 -27.85
C THR A 84 -7.87 -1.33 -26.96
N PRO A 85 -8.45 -2.50 -26.64
CA PRO A 85 -7.78 -3.50 -25.83
C PRO A 85 -6.54 -4.02 -26.60
N LEU A 86 -5.38 -4.00 -25.98
CA LEU A 86 -4.13 -4.58 -26.51
C LEU A 86 -4.15 -6.12 -26.50
N ILE A 87 -5.05 -6.71 -25.73
CA ILE A 87 -5.17 -8.14 -25.49
C ILE A 87 -6.59 -8.59 -25.83
N ASP A 88 -6.72 -9.73 -26.50
CA ASP A 88 -8.03 -10.30 -26.88
C ASP A 88 -8.92 -10.53 -25.64
N GLY A 89 -10.22 -10.31 -25.79
CA GLY A 89 -11.20 -10.41 -24.71
C GLY A 89 -11.18 -11.73 -23.94
N LYS A 90 -10.82 -12.84 -24.61
CA LYS A 90 -10.67 -14.16 -23.97
C LYS A 90 -9.57 -14.19 -22.91
N TRP A 91 -8.43 -13.52 -23.18
CA TRP A 91 -7.35 -13.41 -22.20
C TRP A 91 -7.71 -12.51 -21.02
N VAL A 92 -8.51 -11.48 -21.30
CA VAL A 92 -9.01 -10.58 -20.25
C VAL A 92 -9.93 -11.34 -19.30
N GLU A 93 -10.83 -12.19 -19.80
CA GLU A 93 -11.71 -13.04 -18.98
C GLU A 93 -10.89 -14.04 -18.14
N GLN A 94 -9.81 -14.60 -18.69
CA GLN A 94 -8.93 -15.50 -17.94
C GLN A 94 -8.19 -14.76 -16.81
N ILE A 95 -7.72 -13.54 -17.06
CA ILE A 95 -7.08 -12.69 -16.06
C ILE A 95 -8.08 -12.30 -14.96
N ASP A 96 -9.31 -11.94 -15.33
CA ASP A 96 -10.39 -11.67 -14.37
C ASP A 96 -10.69 -12.90 -13.51
N GLY A 97 -10.70 -14.10 -14.11
CA GLY A 97 -10.83 -15.36 -13.37
C GLY A 97 -9.68 -15.64 -12.40
N LEU A 98 -8.44 -15.24 -12.76
CA LEU A 98 -7.30 -15.33 -11.84
C LEU A 98 -7.43 -14.34 -10.67
N ILE A 99 -8.01 -13.17 -10.90
CA ILE A 99 -8.29 -12.19 -9.85
C ILE A 99 -9.37 -12.72 -8.91
N ASP A 100 -10.37 -13.43 -9.43
CA ASP A 100 -11.39 -14.10 -8.61
C ASP A 100 -10.81 -15.23 -7.76
N ALA A 101 -9.66 -15.80 -8.14
CA ALA A 101 -8.90 -16.75 -7.34
C ALA A 101 -8.32 -16.16 -6.03
N ARG A 102 -8.59 -14.91 -5.71
CA ARG A 102 -8.22 -14.25 -4.42
C ARG A 102 -8.70 -15.04 -3.20
N GLY A 103 -9.81 -15.77 -3.34
CA GLY A 103 -10.34 -16.65 -2.29
C GLY A 103 -9.49 -17.89 -2.01
N ILE A 104 -8.57 -18.26 -2.91
CA ILE A 104 -7.69 -19.42 -2.73
C ILE A 104 -6.53 -19.00 -1.80
N PRO A 105 -6.27 -19.73 -0.68
CA PRO A 105 -5.32 -19.28 0.35
C PRO A 105 -3.93 -18.91 -0.18
N VAL A 106 -3.35 -19.69 -1.10
CA VAL A 106 -2.01 -19.41 -1.64
C VAL A 106 -2.02 -18.24 -2.61
N PHE A 107 -2.97 -18.20 -3.55
CA PHE A 107 -3.08 -17.13 -4.53
C PHE A 107 -3.56 -15.82 -3.90
N GLY A 108 -4.49 -15.92 -2.96
CA GLY A 108 -5.00 -14.75 -2.24
C GLY A 108 -3.93 -13.97 -1.48
N PHE A 109 -2.85 -14.62 -1.09
CA PHE A 109 -1.73 -13.97 -0.38
C PHE A 109 -1.05 -12.88 -1.24
N VAL A 110 -0.95 -13.09 -2.55
CA VAL A 110 -0.39 -12.11 -3.49
C VAL A 110 -1.26 -10.83 -3.57
N PHE A 111 -2.55 -10.95 -3.25
CA PHE A 111 -3.50 -9.83 -3.26
C PHE A 111 -3.69 -9.19 -1.88
N SER A 112 -2.86 -9.53 -0.91
CA SER A 112 -2.89 -8.96 0.43
C SER A 112 -1.74 -7.99 0.64
N ILE A 113 -2.05 -6.72 0.90
CA ILE A 113 -1.04 -5.69 1.19
C ILE A 113 -0.29 -6.06 2.48
N GLY A 114 -1.01 -6.48 3.51
CA GLY A 114 -0.41 -6.92 4.77
C GLY A 114 0.57 -8.08 4.59
N ALA A 115 0.28 -9.01 3.66
CA ALA A 115 1.21 -10.09 3.32
C ALA A 115 2.48 -9.55 2.63
N GLY A 116 2.34 -8.59 1.70
CA GLY A 116 3.48 -7.93 1.07
C GLY A 116 4.38 -7.21 2.08
N VAL A 117 3.77 -6.52 3.05
CA VAL A 117 4.49 -5.90 4.17
C VAL A 117 5.19 -6.94 5.04
N LEU A 118 4.52 -8.02 5.41
CA LEU A 118 5.11 -9.12 6.18
C LEU A 118 6.32 -9.72 5.48
N LEU A 119 6.24 -9.98 4.18
CA LEU A 119 7.36 -10.46 3.38
C LEU A 119 8.52 -9.46 3.35
N THR A 120 8.22 -8.16 3.29
CA THR A 120 9.24 -7.10 3.37
C THR A 120 9.95 -7.12 4.73
N VAL A 121 9.21 -7.28 5.82
CA VAL A 121 9.78 -7.40 7.18
C VAL A 121 10.64 -8.66 7.32
N ILE A 122 10.20 -9.78 6.77
CA ILE A 122 10.97 -11.04 6.75
C ILE A 122 12.27 -10.84 5.96
N ALA A 123 12.20 -10.23 4.77
CA ALA A 123 13.38 -9.94 3.95
C ALA A 123 14.35 -9.01 4.66
N LEU A 124 13.87 -7.97 5.33
CA LEU A 124 14.67 -7.06 6.15
C LEU A 124 15.34 -7.80 7.30
N SER A 125 14.59 -8.62 8.04
CA SER A 125 15.10 -9.41 9.16
C SER A 125 16.21 -10.36 8.70
N TYR A 126 16.03 -10.97 7.52
CA TYR A 126 17.07 -11.84 6.93
C TYR A 126 18.30 -11.05 6.50
N THR A 127 18.14 -9.83 5.96
CA THR A 127 19.24 -8.92 5.60
C THR A 127 20.07 -8.56 6.85
N ILE A 128 19.41 -8.27 7.97
CA ILE A 128 20.06 -7.99 9.27
C ILE A 128 20.78 -9.25 9.78
N TYR A 129 20.14 -10.40 9.75
CA TYR A 129 20.73 -11.68 10.15
C TYR A 129 22.01 -11.99 9.38
N LYS A 130 22.02 -11.72 8.06
CA LYS A 130 23.21 -11.86 7.20
C LYS A 130 24.24 -10.75 7.37
N LYS A 131 24.02 -9.79 8.28
CA LYS A 131 24.90 -8.63 8.55
C LYS A 131 25.14 -7.73 7.32
N LYS A 132 24.23 -7.74 6.37
CA LYS A 132 24.32 -6.96 5.13
C LYS A 132 23.80 -5.52 5.33
N TYR A 133 24.32 -4.81 6.31
CA TYR A 133 23.81 -3.49 6.75
C TYR A 133 23.79 -2.41 5.67
N LYS A 134 24.67 -2.49 4.67
CA LYS A 134 24.72 -1.56 3.54
C LYS A 134 23.42 -1.56 2.70
N TYR A 135 22.64 -2.64 2.75
CA TYR A 135 21.38 -2.74 2.01
C TYR A 135 20.17 -2.25 2.81
N LEU A 136 20.31 -1.87 4.08
CA LEU A 136 19.16 -1.45 4.91
C LEU A 136 18.44 -0.22 4.36
N LEU A 137 19.21 0.72 3.78
CA LEU A 137 18.63 1.94 3.20
C LEU A 137 17.69 1.66 2.02
N VAL A 138 17.84 0.52 1.34
CA VAL A 138 16.98 0.14 0.21
C VAL A 138 15.54 -0.15 0.65
N TYR A 139 15.33 -0.53 1.91
CA TYR A 139 14.00 -0.77 2.48
C TYR A 139 13.28 0.52 2.87
N LEU A 140 14.00 1.63 3.05
CA LEU A 140 13.46 2.88 3.59
C LEU A 140 12.28 3.44 2.76
N PRO A 141 12.33 3.50 1.42
CA PRO A 141 11.21 4.00 0.63
C PRO A 141 9.91 3.21 0.86
N THR A 142 10.01 1.89 0.95
CA THR A 142 8.85 1.02 1.20
C THR A 142 8.26 1.25 2.59
N PHE A 143 9.09 1.40 3.62
CA PHE A 143 8.59 1.70 4.95
C PHE A 143 7.98 3.10 5.05
N ILE A 144 8.55 4.11 4.40
CA ILE A 144 7.97 5.45 4.34
C ILE A 144 6.60 5.38 3.65
N LEU A 145 6.51 4.72 2.49
CA LEU A 145 5.24 4.53 1.80
C LEU A 145 4.21 3.84 2.69
N TRP A 146 4.58 2.73 3.33
CA TRP A 146 3.69 2.00 4.22
C TRP A 146 3.20 2.85 5.40
N LEU A 147 4.08 3.60 6.04
CA LEU A 147 3.72 4.50 7.13
C LEU A 147 2.79 5.63 6.67
N THR A 148 3.00 6.18 5.46
CA THR A 148 2.10 7.19 4.90
C THR A 148 0.70 6.63 4.61
N LEU A 149 0.62 5.39 4.14
CA LEU A 149 -0.65 4.70 3.91
C LEU A 149 -1.41 4.43 5.22
N ILE A 150 -0.71 4.11 6.30
CA ILE A 150 -1.32 3.97 7.63
C ILE A 150 -1.74 5.33 8.18
N ALA A 151 -0.91 6.35 8.05
CA ALA A 151 -1.18 7.68 8.61
C ALA A 151 -2.36 8.39 7.93
N SER A 152 -2.59 8.10 6.65
CA SER A 152 -3.73 8.60 5.88
C SER A 152 -4.46 7.43 5.24
N PRO A 153 -5.20 6.62 6.04
CA PRO A 153 -5.84 5.42 5.53
C PRO A 153 -6.96 5.82 4.56
N ALA A 154 -6.60 5.94 3.27
CA ALA A 154 -7.57 5.74 2.23
C ALA A 154 -8.01 4.27 2.30
N TYR A 155 -9.24 3.97 1.89
CA TYR A 155 -9.69 2.57 1.75
C TYR A 155 -8.54 1.71 1.20
N CYS A 156 -8.24 0.58 1.86
CA CYS A 156 -7.05 -0.26 1.58
C CYS A 156 -7.05 -0.81 0.15
N GLU A 157 -6.78 0.06 -0.82
CA GLU A 157 -6.69 -0.34 -2.22
C GLU A 157 -5.28 -0.77 -2.60
N TYR A 158 -5.19 -1.86 -3.31
CA TYR A 158 -3.95 -2.45 -3.78
C TYR A 158 -3.09 -1.50 -4.61
N ARG A 159 -3.72 -0.60 -5.40
CA ARG A 159 -3.01 0.37 -6.26
C ARG A 159 -2.05 1.28 -5.50
N TYR A 160 -2.36 1.65 -4.26
CA TYR A 160 -1.50 2.51 -3.46
C TYR A 160 -0.30 1.77 -2.88
N ALA A 161 -0.43 0.46 -2.65
CA ALA A 161 0.61 -0.39 -2.11
C ALA A 161 1.41 -1.15 -3.18
N TYR A 162 1.07 -0.97 -4.46
CA TYR A 162 1.72 -1.66 -5.57
C TYR A 162 3.27 -1.58 -5.56
N PRO A 163 3.89 -0.42 -5.21
CA PRO A 163 5.35 -0.33 -5.12
C PRO A 163 5.97 -1.30 -4.10
N ILE A 164 5.24 -1.69 -3.03
CA ILE A 164 5.71 -2.68 -2.05
C ILE A 164 5.96 -4.02 -2.74
N PHE A 165 5.03 -4.45 -3.59
CA PHE A 165 5.13 -5.71 -4.32
C PHE A 165 6.21 -5.69 -5.40
N LEU A 166 6.38 -4.55 -6.08
CA LEU A 166 7.46 -4.37 -7.07
C LEU A 166 8.84 -4.42 -6.44
N ALA A 167 8.98 -4.00 -5.18
CA ALA A 167 10.23 -4.01 -4.45
C ALA A 167 10.61 -5.41 -3.90
N LEU A 168 9.63 -6.31 -3.69
CA LEU A 168 9.89 -7.64 -3.10
C LEU A 168 10.95 -8.46 -3.86
N PRO A 169 10.92 -8.59 -5.20
CA PRO A 169 11.96 -9.32 -5.92
C PRO A 169 13.36 -8.74 -5.69
N VAL A 170 13.48 -7.41 -5.57
CA VAL A 170 14.75 -6.74 -5.28
C VAL A 170 15.23 -7.12 -3.89
N TYR A 171 14.37 -7.08 -2.88
CA TYR A 171 14.71 -7.43 -1.49
C TYR A 171 15.13 -8.90 -1.36
N LEU A 172 14.43 -9.79 -2.03
CA LEU A 172 14.81 -11.19 -2.06
C LEU A 172 16.14 -11.38 -2.80
N GLY A 173 16.30 -10.79 -3.99
CA GLY A 173 17.51 -10.89 -4.81
C GLY A 173 18.77 -10.41 -4.10
N MET A 174 18.72 -9.27 -3.40
CA MET A 174 19.85 -8.73 -2.64
C MET A 174 20.38 -9.71 -1.58
N ASN A 175 19.53 -10.53 -1.02
CA ASN A 175 19.90 -11.50 -0.01
C ASN A 175 20.69 -12.70 -0.59
N PHE A 176 20.54 -12.98 -1.88
CA PHE A 176 21.27 -14.05 -2.57
C PHE A 176 22.60 -13.59 -3.18
N ILE A 177 22.86 -12.28 -3.28
CA ILE A 177 24.14 -11.77 -3.77
C ILE A 177 25.26 -12.20 -2.83
N LYS A 178 26.22 -12.97 -3.34
CA LYS A 178 27.46 -13.27 -2.62
C LYS A 178 28.33 -12.02 -2.58
N GLU A 179 28.74 -11.59 -1.40
CA GLU A 179 29.76 -10.55 -1.28
C GLU A 179 31.09 -11.19 -1.69
N GLY A 180 31.72 -10.67 -2.76
CA GLY A 180 33.07 -11.08 -3.12
C GLY A 180 34.02 -10.77 -1.96
N ASN A 181 34.75 -11.77 -1.49
CA ASN A 181 35.83 -11.56 -0.53
C ASN A 181 36.86 -10.65 -1.19
N ASN A 182 36.93 -9.39 -0.76
CA ASN A 182 38.03 -8.48 -1.11
C ASN A 182 39.29 -8.82 -0.30
N GLU A 183 39.69 -10.11 -0.23
CA GLU A 183 40.92 -10.52 0.40
C GLU A 183 42.11 -10.54 -0.55
N ASP A 184 41.87 -10.45 -1.87
CA ASP A 184 42.95 -10.51 -2.87
C ASP A 184 43.79 -9.22 -2.99
N GLY A 185 43.44 -8.15 -2.27
CA GLY A 185 44.14 -6.86 -2.33
C GLY A 185 45.29 -6.65 -1.35
N LYS A 186 45.49 -7.54 -0.38
CA LYS A 186 46.52 -7.34 0.69
C LYS A 186 47.81 -8.12 0.49
N ASN A 187 47.87 -9.08 -0.40
CA ASN A 187 49.07 -9.91 -0.58
C ASN A 187 49.98 -9.51 -1.75
N SER A 188 49.67 -8.38 -2.44
CA SER A 188 50.50 -7.96 -3.61
C SER A 188 51.56 -6.89 -3.29
N SER A 189 51.67 -6.42 -2.04
CA SER A 189 52.58 -5.31 -1.74
C SER A 189 53.78 -5.67 -0.84
N THR A 190 54.12 -6.98 -0.68
CA THR A 190 55.25 -7.36 0.20
C THR A 190 56.40 -8.12 -0.54
N ASN A 191 56.36 -8.20 -1.86
CA ASN A 191 57.45 -8.88 -2.58
C ASN A 191 58.09 -8.01 -3.68
N THR A 192 58.55 -6.81 -3.30
CA THR A 192 59.43 -6.04 -4.18
C THR A 192 60.40 -5.21 -3.33
N LEU A 193 61.26 -5.89 -2.60
CA LEU A 193 62.55 -5.35 -2.07
C LEU A 193 63.40 -6.52 -1.62
N LEU A 194 64.14 -7.12 -2.54
CA LEU A 194 65.48 -7.73 -2.37
C LEU A 194 66.18 -7.75 -3.72
#